data_2fa5b653a9b65691ac355800e4d2f96b
#
_entry.id   2fa5b653a9b65691ac355800e4d2f96b
#
_cell.length_a   1.000
_cell.length_b   1.000
_cell.length_c   1.000
_cell.angle_alpha   90.00
_cell.angle_beta   90.00
_cell.angle_gamma   90.00
#
_symmetry.space_group_name_H-M   'P 1'
#
loop_
_entity.id
_entity.type
_entity.pdbx_description
1 polymer ?
#
loop_
_entity_poly.entity_id
_entity_poly.type
_entity_poly.pdbx_seq_one_letter_code
_entity_poly.pdbx_strand_id
1 'polypeptide(L)'
;MADSSYSLREEADRIFRDVLLKDTRLQLPSKVHSAASNTSFLQSTIDTPYVPVPLKFTETSSALWALVATIGSAIAKDRYNVEQKATVNSDIASLFLFSAACARVNGKPISDPAVAARYAKYDLGRMQDPWRRFCTNIYPTRDGRWFHLHGSMDSDRSLTMVNLPKENPGLASTEDIIEKYCNTVQQFDSDWLDAEANGHYRQAGTVCLTREEFLATEHGKATVDHPIYFLEKRDADAIPPVPYPPVTGKQRPLEGLKMLDLSRAIAAPTIAKLAALFGATVIRVSNDQLPDMGPLLVDGNLGKRDVTLNLKTDEGRAALKRLIEDADIVLDGYRPGTLDRLGFGAEYVHALGRRRGRGIVFVRENCYGWEGPWVARSGWQQISDCVTGVSWMMGRFLGLDEPVIPLLPNSDYQTGLMGFAGLLTTVDKRATEGGNYLVSVSLNQYNNFLLSLGEHTPEVKKQLLDLHPGFKPRHYDDMVNLFGLALSTLQANLPRLFQPSYFGNIPSKFGGDRDETLTYLLGAASYDVSKLEYDVGSCFLGAYKPQWPEGEGKKEAAGLASRI
;
A
#
# COMPACT_ATOMS: atom_id res chain seq x y z
N MET A 1 -41.65 -12.18 -4.89
CA MET A 1 -40.70 -11.40 -4.09
C MET A 1 -39.45 -11.31 -4.95
N ALA A 2 -39.06 -10.13 -5.37
CA ALA A 2 -37.89 -9.95 -6.22
C ALA A 2 -36.68 -10.41 -5.41
N ASP A 3 -36.00 -11.40 -5.96
CA ASP A 3 -34.67 -11.84 -5.51
C ASP A 3 -33.74 -10.64 -5.74
N SER A 4 -33.42 -9.88 -4.69
CA SER A 4 -32.46 -8.79 -4.81
C SER A 4 -31.09 -9.42 -4.98
N SER A 5 -30.71 -9.65 -6.24
CA SER A 5 -29.37 -10.09 -6.57
C SER A 5 -28.38 -9.09 -5.99
N TYR A 6 -27.34 -9.56 -5.30
CA TYR A 6 -26.26 -8.71 -4.75
C TYR A 6 -25.64 -7.86 -5.86
N SER A 7 -25.55 -6.56 -5.64
CA SER A 7 -24.91 -5.61 -6.55
C SER A 7 -23.60 -5.09 -5.93
N LEU A 8 -22.49 -5.38 -6.58
CA LEU A 8 -21.16 -4.89 -6.19
C LEU A 8 -21.11 -3.36 -6.21
N ARG A 9 -21.71 -2.75 -7.23
CA ARG A 9 -21.76 -1.29 -7.39
C ARG A 9 -22.58 -0.63 -6.29
N GLU A 10 -23.76 -1.16 -5.98
CA GLU A 10 -24.62 -0.60 -4.91
C GLU A 10 -23.94 -0.73 -3.55
N GLU A 11 -23.27 -1.85 -3.28
CA GLU A 11 -22.53 -2.03 -2.03
C GLU A 11 -21.32 -1.10 -1.95
N ALA A 12 -20.57 -0.90 -3.04
CA ALA A 12 -19.47 0.07 -3.08
C ALA A 12 -19.97 1.51 -2.86
N ASP A 13 -21.11 1.89 -3.46
CA ASP A 13 -21.73 3.20 -3.25
C ASP A 13 -22.24 3.37 -1.80
N ARG A 14 -22.84 2.33 -1.23
CA ARG A 14 -23.24 2.31 0.19
C ARG A 14 -22.05 2.51 1.11
N ILE A 15 -20.96 1.76 0.90
CA ILE A 15 -19.73 1.92 1.71
C ILE A 15 -19.19 3.34 1.59
N PHE A 16 -19.14 3.89 0.39
CA PHE A 16 -18.69 5.26 0.17
C PHE A 16 -19.57 6.28 0.87
N ARG A 17 -20.90 6.26 0.61
CA ARG A 17 -21.83 7.31 1.07
C ARG A 17 -22.27 7.16 2.52
N ASP A 18 -22.55 5.92 2.94
CA ASP A 18 -23.19 5.66 4.23
C ASP A 18 -22.20 5.30 5.33
N VAL A 19 -20.99 4.83 4.96
CA VAL A 19 -19.95 4.50 5.94
C VAL A 19 -18.87 5.57 5.92
N LEU A 20 -18.17 5.77 4.79
CA LEU A 20 -16.98 6.64 4.74
C LEU A 20 -17.34 8.13 4.86
N LEU A 21 -18.29 8.63 4.06
CA LEU A 21 -18.66 10.05 4.12
C LEU A 21 -19.35 10.44 5.42
N LYS A 22 -20.01 9.52 6.12
CA LYS A 22 -20.68 9.78 7.40
C LYS A 22 -19.76 9.63 8.61
N ASP A 23 -18.57 9.09 8.46
CA ASP A 23 -17.62 8.97 9.57
C ASP A 23 -16.98 10.32 9.90
N THR A 24 -17.52 11.00 10.92
CA THR A 24 -17.05 12.32 11.36
C THR A 24 -15.60 12.30 11.88
N ARG A 25 -15.07 11.13 12.26
CA ARG A 25 -13.68 10.98 12.72
C ARG A 25 -12.68 11.21 11.59
N LEU A 26 -13.09 11.09 10.32
CA LEU A 26 -12.28 11.39 9.15
C LEU A 26 -12.07 12.89 8.94
N GLN A 27 -12.80 13.75 9.64
CA GLN A 27 -12.70 15.21 9.60
C GLN A 27 -12.74 15.79 8.16
N LEU A 28 -13.54 15.18 7.29
CA LEU A 28 -13.69 15.62 5.91
C LEU A 28 -14.24 17.05 5.84
N PRO A 29 -13.64 17.96 5.05
CA PRO A 29 -14.20 19.29 4.82
C PRO A 29 -15.60 19.24 4.19
N SER A 30 -16.48 20.17 4.54
CA SER A 30 -17.87 20.22 4.02
C SER A 30 -17.97 20.19 2.49
N LYS A 31 -17.00 20.80 1.81
CA LYS A 31 -16.93 20.78 0.33
C LYS A 31 -16.76 19.38 -0.26
N VAL A 32 -16.17 18.43 0.48
CA VAL A 32 -16.09 17.02 0.06
C VAL A 32 -17.47 16.39 0.00
N HIS A 33 -18.32 16.66 0.99
CA HIS A 33 -19.73 16.18 0.96
C HIS A 33 -20.50 16.78 -0.22
N SER A 34 -20.25 18.05 -0.58
CA SER A 34 -20.85 18.67 -1.76
C SER A 34 -20.34 18.04 -3.07
N ALA A 35 -19.04 17.75 -3.16
CA ALA A 35 -18.42 17.11 -4.33
C ALA A 35 -18.89 15.66 -4.53
N ALA A 36 -19.31 14.98 -3.46
CA ALA A 36 -19.73 13.58 -3.51
C ALA A 36 -20.95 13.33 -4.43
N SER A 37 -21.80 14.34 -4.66
CA SER A 37 -22.91 14.24 -5.62
C SER A 37 -22.45 14.05 -7.07
N ASN A 38 -21.22 14.47 -7.39
CA ASN A 38 -20.59 14.34 -8.70
C ASN A 38 -19.70 13.10 -8.82
N THR A 39 -19.72 12.21 -7.82
CA THR A 39 -18.96 10.95 -7.84
C THR A 39 -19.89 9.78 -8.12
N SER A 40 -19.54 8.94 -9.09
CA SER A 40 -20.32 7.81 -9.54
C SER A 40 -19.44 6.58 -9.83
N PHE A 41 -20.06 5.42 -9.85
CA PHE A 41 -19.41 4.15 -10.22
C PHE A 41 -19.80 3.77 -11.65
N LEU A 42 -18.83 3.36 -12.44
CA LEU A 42 -19.05 2.91 -13.80
C LEU A 42 -19.92 1.64 -13.76
N GLN A 43 -20.93 1.62 -14.61
CA GLN A 43 -21.75 0.42 -14.76
C GLN A 43 -20.92 -0.67 -15.44
N SER A 44 -20.60 -1.72 -14.70
CA SER A 44 -19.95 -2.92 -15.24
C SER A 44 -20.98 -3.85 -15.89
N THR A 45 -20.51 -4.67 -16.84
CA THR A 45 -21.33 -5.75 -17.41
C THR A 45 -21.58 -6.88 -16.42
N ILE A 46 -20.75 -7.01 -15.40
CA ILE A 46 -20.94 -7.93 -14.26
C ILE A 46 -20.95 -7.08 -13.00
N ASP A 47 -22.06 -7.11 -12.28
CA ASP A 47 -22.28 -6.38 -11.03
C ASP A 47 -22.31 -7.33 -9.83
N THR A 48 -21.54 -8.42 -9.90
CA THR A 48 -21.36 -9.39 -8.81
C THR A 48 -19.88 -9.54 -8.49
N PRO A 49 -19.52 -9.87 -7.24
CA PRO A 49 -18.13 -10.15 -6.87
C PRO A 49 -17.53 -11.29 -7.69
N TYR A 50 -16.24 -11.20 -7.98
CA TYR A 50 -15.53 -12.19 -8.79
C TYR A 50 -14.13 -12.54 -8.27
N VAL A 51 -13.63 -11.82 -7.27
CA VAL A 51 -12.38 -12.18 -6.58
C VAL A 51 -12.72 -13.27 -5.56
N PRO A 52 -12.08 -14.46 -5.59
CA PRO A 52 -12.45 -15.60 -4.75
C PRO A 52 -12.00 -15.42 -3.29
N VAL A 53 -12.67 -14.53 -2.60
CA VAL A 53 -12.48 -14.22 -1.16
C VAL A 53 -13.83 -14.04 -0.48
N PRO A 54 -13.95 -14.33 0.82
CA PRO A 54 -15.22 -14.21 1.53
C PRO A 54 -15.61 -12.76 1.87
N LEU A 55 -14.68 -11.81 1.71
CA LEU A 55 -14.78 -10.41 2.15
C LEU A 55 -14.88 -9.44 0.98
N LYS A 56 -15.36 -8.25 1.23
CA LYS A 56 -15.71 -7.22 0.23
C LYS A 56 -14.50 -6.45 -0.31
N PHE A 57 -13.53 -7.15 -0.92
CA PHE A 57 -12.27 -6.55 -1.40
C PHE A 57 -12.49 -5.53 -2.52
N THR A 58 -13.28 -5.88 -3.53
CA THR A 58 -13.57 -5.00 -4.68
C THR A 58 -14.41 -3.81 -4.27
N GLU A 59 -15.41 -4.04 -3.42
CA GLU A 59 -16.33 -3.02 -2.95
C GLU A 59 -15.60 -1.97 -2.11
N THR A 60 -14.75 -2.40 -1.16
CA THR A 60 -13.94 -1.49 -0.33
C THR A 60 -12.92 -0.72 -1.16
N SER A 61 -12.24 -1.40 -2.11
CA SER A 61 -11.31 -0.73 -3.03
C SER A 61 -12.02 0.34 -3.86
N SER A 62 -13.18 0.01 -4.43
CA SER A 62 -14.00 0.96 -5.21
C SER A 62 -14.45 2.14 -4.37
N ALA A 63 -14.93 1.90 -3.14
CA ALA A 63 -15.39 2.95 -2.23
C ALA A 63 -14.25 3.88 -1.77
N LEU A 64 -13.05 3.33 -1.49
CA LEU A 64 -11.87 4.13 -1.13
C LEU A 64 -11.36 4.95 -2.33
N TRP A 65 -11.40 4.40 -3.54
CA TRP A 65 -11.12 5.17 -4.76
C TRP A 65 -12.14 6.29 -4.97
N ALA A 66 -13.42 6.07 -4.69
CA ALA A 66 -14.44 7.12 -4.73
C ALA A 66 -14.15 8.22 -3.71
N LEU A 67 -13.73 7.86 -2.49
CA LEU A 67 -13.36 8.83 -1.45
C LEU A 67 -12.19 9.70 -1.89
N VAL A 68 -11.07 9.12 -2.35
CA VAL A 68 -9.89 9.90 -2.76
C VAL A 68 -10.18 10.75 -4.00
N ALA A 69 -10.99 10.25 -4.94
CA ALA A 69 -11.41 11.01 -6.11
C ALA A 69 -12.30 12.21 -5.71
N THR A 70 -13.21 12.01 -4.77
CA THR A 70 -14.10 13.08 -4.28
C THR A 70 -13.31 14.17 -3.56
N ILE A 71 -12.36 13.81 -2.69
CA ILE A 71 -11.49 14.78 -2.00
C ILE A 71 -10.65 15.53 -3.05
N GLY A 72 -10.07 14.82 -4.02
CA GLY A 72 -9.29 15.42 -5.11
C GLY A 72 -10.12 16.38 -5.96
N SER A 73 -11.37 16.04 -6.26
CA SER A 73 -12.29 16.94 -6.99
C SER A 73 -12.59 18.20 -6.20
N ALA A 74 -12.82 18.09 -4.88
CA ALA A 74 -13.04 19.26 -4.02
C ALA A 74 -11.81 20.18 -3.97
N ILE A 75 -10.59 19.62 -3.93
CA ILE A 75 -9.34 20.38 -4.00
C ILE A 75 -9.21 21.08 -5.37
N ALA A 76 -9.50 20.40 -6.48
CA ALA A 76 -9.42 20.98 -7.82
C ALA A 76 -10.39 22.14 -8.00
N LYS A 77 -11.59 22.04 -7.43
CA LYS A 77 -12.57 23.14 -7.43
C LYS A 77 -12.03 24.39 -6.74
N ASP A 78 -11.43 24.25 -5.56
CA ASP A 78 -10.88 25.40 -4.83
C ASP A 78 -9.63 25.98 -5.50
N ARG A 79 -8.78 25.12 -6.06
CA ARG A 79 -7.52 25.57 -6.68
C ARG A 79 -7.70 26.23 -8.04
N TYR A 80 -8.59 25.69 -8.84
CA TYR A 80 -8.68 25.98 -10.27
C TYR A 80 -10.06 26.49 -10.70
N ASN A 81 -11.00 26.55 -9.78
CA ASN A 81 -12.42 26.82 -10.07
C ASN A 81 -13.01 25.81 -11.10
N VAL A 82 -12.60 24.54 -10.99
CA VAL A 82 -13.03 23.45 -11.88
C VAL A 82 -14.05 22.58 -11.16
N GLU A 83 -15.28 22.59 -11.64
CA GLU A 83 -16.26 21.57 -11.28
C GLU A 83 -16.11 20.37 -12.21
N GLN A 84 -15.99 19.17 -11.64
CA GLN A 84 -15.76 17.96 -12.41
C GLN A 84 -16.49 16.76 -11.83
N LYS A 85 -16.79 15.80 -12.70
CA LYS A 85 -17.35 14.50 -12.33
C LYS A 85 -16.21 13.51 -12.11
N ALA A 86 -16.32 12.74 -11.04
CA ALA A 86 -15.45 11.60 -10.78
C ALA A 86 -16.18 10.30 -11.10
N THR A 87 -15.55 9.43 -11.86
CA THR A 87 -16.07 8.10 -12.19
C THR A 87 -15.10 7.03 -11.75
N VAL A 88 -15.58 6.04 -10.98
CA VAL A 88 -14.78 4.91 -10.49
C VAL A 88 -15.10 3.66 -11.28
N ASN A 89 -14.06 2.98 -11.76
CA ASN A 89 -14.14 1.69 -12.43
C ASN A 89 -13.77 0.57 -11.44
N SER A 90 -14.74 -0.24 -11.03
CA SER A 90 -14.55 -1.32 -10.05
C SER A 90 -13.66 -2.46 -10.58
N ASP A 91 -13.60 -2.68 -11.89
CA ASP A 91 -12.68 -3.66 -12.47
C ASP A 91 -11.22 -3.22 -12.26
N ILE A 92 -10.91 -1.95 -12.55
CA ILE A 92 -9.57 -1.39 -12.30
C ILE A 92 -9.29 -1.33 -10.78
N ALA A 93 -10.30 -1.03 -9.95
CA ALA A 93 -10.16 -1.04 -8.49
C ALA A 93 -9.81 -2.43 -7.94
N SER A 94 -10.30 -3.51 -8.57
CA SER A 94 -9.92 -4.88 -8.23
C SER A 94 -8.49 -5.20 -8.68
N LEU A 95 -8.14 -4.86 -9.93
CA LEU A 95 -6.79 -5.07 -10.47
C LEU A 95 -5.74 -4.26 -9.70
N PHE A 96 -6.11 -3.14 -9.13
CA PHE A 96 -5.23 -2.32 -8.30
C PHE A 96 -4.66 -3.08 -7.10
N LEU A 97 -5.42 -4.03 -6.53
CA LEU A 97 -5.01 -4.86 -5.40
C LEU A 97 -3.83 -5.80 -5.71
N PHE A 98 -3.46 -5.92 -6.97
CA PHE A 98 -2.29 -6.67 -7.43
C PHE A 98 -1.62 -6.01 -8.66
N SER A 99 -1.64 -4.69 -8.72
CA SER A 99 -1.12 -3.91 -9.85
C SER A 99 0.34 -4.26 -10.20
N ALA A 100 1.15 -4.64 -9.22
CA ALA A 100 2.51 -5.10 -9.45
C ALA A 100 2.58 -6.32 -10.40
N ALA A 101 1.66 -7.29 -10.27
CA ALA A 101 1.60 -8.46 -11.15
C ALA A 101 1.09 -8.12 -12.57
N CYS A 102 0.39 -6.99 -12.71
CA CYS A 102 -0.10 -6.50 -14.01
C CYS A 102 0.98 -5.75 -14.82
N ALA A 103 2.06 -5.30 -14.17
CA ALA A 103 3.10 -4.50 -14.80
C ALA A 103 3.92 -5.32 -15.83
N ARG A 104 4.29 -4.68 -16.96
CA ARG A 104 5.11 -5.27 -18.00
C ARG A 104 6.20 -4.31 -18.44
N VAL A 105 7.41 -4.84 -18.62
CA VAL A 105 8.57 -4.08 -19.14
C VAL A 105 8.81 -4.52 -20.58
N ASN A 106 8.69 -3.60 -21.53
CA ASN A 106 8.75 -3.88 -22.96
C ASN A 106 7.83 -5.05 -23.39
N GLY A 107 6.60 -5.08 -22.82
CA GLY A 107 5.60 -6.13 -23.06
C GLY A 107 5.81 -7.43 -22.28
N LYS A 108 6.93 -7.61 -21.56
CA LYS A 108 7.26 -8.81 -20.78
C LYS A 108 6.78 -8.67 -19.33
N PRO A 109 6.18 -9.73 -18.73
CA PRO A 109 5.78 -9.70 -17.33
C PRO A 109 7.00 -9.55 -16.41
N ILE A 110 6.77 -9.09 -15.17
CA ILE A 110 7.85 -8.93 -14.18
C ILE A 110 8.57 -10.25 -13.86
N SER A 111 7.90 -11.39 -14.03
CA SER A 111 8.48 -12.74 -13.83
C SER A 111 9.32 -13.23 -14.99
N ASP A 112 9.35 -12.54 -16.16
CA ASP A 112 10.24 -12.91 -17.27
C ASP A 112 11.71 -12.91 -16.81
N PRO A 113 12.50 -13.96 -17.09
CA PRO A 113 13.88 -14.07 -16.62
C PRO A 113 14.75 -12.88 -16.98
N ALA A 114 14.55 -12.24 -18.16
CA ALA A 114 15.33 -11.07 -18.56
C ALA A 114 14.93 -9.80 -17.79
N VAL A 115 13.69 -9.70 -17.31
CA VAL A 115 13.24 -8.62 -16.42
C VAL A 115 13.73 -8.91 -15.01
N ALA A 116 13.55 -10.15 -14.52
CA ALA A 116 13.96 -10.58 -13.17
C ALA A 116 15.45 -10.40 -12.92
N ALA A 117 16.32 -10.70 -13.88
CA ALA A 117 17.77 -10.51 -13.77
C ALA A 117 18.19 -9.06 -13.43
N ARG A 118 17.36 -8.06 -13.79
CA ARG A 118 17.68 -6.64 -13.57
C ARG A 118 17.48 -6.21 -12.12
N TYR A 119 16.51 -6.79 -11.42
CA TYR A 119 16.23 -6.45 -10.04
C TYR A 119 16.77 -7.47 -9.02
N ALA A 120 17.29 -8.61 -9.47
CA ALA A 120 17.85 -9.64 -8.59
C ALA A 120 18.91 -9.11 -7.62
N LYS A 121 19.71 -8.13 -8.06
CA LYS A 121 20.74 -7.48 -7.23
C LYS A 121 20.21 -6.74 -5.99
N TYR A 122 18.91 -6.44 -5.91
CA TYR A 122 18.30 -5.78 -4.77
C TYR A 122 17.79 -6.78 -3.72
N ASP A 123 17.68 -8.06 -4.07
CA ASP A 123 17.32 -9.15 -3.18
C ASP A 123 18.52 -9.61 -2.33
N LEU A 124 19.07 -8.69 -1.52
CA LEU A 124 20.22 -8.97 -0.65
C LEU A 124 19.90 -10.05 0.41
N GLY A 125 18.62 -10.22 0.76
CA GLY A 125 18.16 -11.26 1.66
C GLY A 125 17.91 -12.60 0.98
N ARG A 126 18.08 -12.70 -0.34
CA ARG A 126 17.87 -13.90 -1.15
C ARG A 126 16.48 -14.53 -0.96
N MET A 127 15.45 -13.67 -0.88
CA MET A 127 14.07 -14.12 -0.70
C MET A 127 13.46 -14.77 -1.96
N GLN A 128 14.20 -14.74 -3.10
CA GLN A 128 13.84 -15.53 -4.27
C GLN A 128 14.27 -17.01 -4.14
N ASP A 129 15.18 -17.36 -3.24
CA ASP A 129 15.51 -18.73 -2.89
C ASP A 129 14.29 -19.39 -2.21
N PRO A 130 13.75 -20.51 -2.72
CA PRO A 130 12.58 -21.17 -2.13
C PRO A 130 12.77 -21.50 -0.65
N TRP A 131 13.95 -22.02 -0.24
CA TRP A 131 14.22 -22.31 1.16
C TRP A 131 14.00 -21.09 2.07
N ARG A 132 14.50 -19.93 1.68
CA ARG A 132 14.38 -18.68 2.45
C ARG A 132 12.98 -18.08 2.35
N ARG A 133 12.33 -18.18 1.18
CA ARG A 133 10.99 -17.67 0.93
C ARG A 133 9.94 -18.38 1.75
N PHE A 134 10.02 -19.72 1.87
CA PHE A 134 9.10 -20.50 2.70
C PHE A 134 9.20 -20.19 4.20
N CYS A 135 10.20 -19.42 4.63
CA CYS A 135 10.20 -18.78 5.96
C CYS A 135 9.07 -17.76 6.15
N THR A 136 8.28 -17.45 5.12
CA THR A 136 7.16 -16.49 5.16
C THR A 136 5.86 -17.22 4.84
N ASN A 137 5.39 -18.05 5.78
CA ASN A 137 4.17 -18.84 5.65
C ASN A 137 3.58 -19.22 7.01
N ILE A 138 2.39 -19.83 6.97
CA ILE A 138 1.68 -20.32 8.15
C ILE A 138 2.05 -21.80 8.38
N TYR A 139 2.36 -22.13 9.62
CA TYR A 139 2.73 -23.51 10.01
C TYR A 139 2.02 -23.93 11.29
N PRO A 140 1.71 -25.27 11.45
CA PRO A 140 1.13 -25.78 12.68
C PRO A 140 2.14 -25.72 13.82
N THR A 141 1.65 -25.54 15.05
CA THR A 141 2.44 -25.50 16.28
C THR A 141 2.17 -26.71 17.17
N ARG A 142 3.03 -26.97 18.17
CA ARG A 142 2.94 -28.12 19.07
C ARG A 142 1.63 -28.16 19.87
N ASP A 143 1.14 -26.98 20.25
CA ASP A 143 -0.10 -26.77 21.02
C ASP A 143 -1.38 -26.79 20.15
N GLY A 144 -1.26 -27.25 18.89
CA GLY A 144 -2.41 -27.38 17.98
C GLY A 144 -2.94 -26.08 17.43
N ARG A 145 -2.16 -25.00 17.49
CA ARG A 145 -2.48 -23.73 16.87
C ARG A 145 -1.71 -23.54 15.56
N TRP A 146 -1.81 -22.36 14.99
CA TRP A 146 -1.12 -21.97 13.76
C TRP A 146 -0.34 -20.68 13.99
N PHE A 147 0.90 -20.65 13.48
CA PHE A 147 1.78 -19.50 13.60
C PHE A 147 2.26 -19.05 12.22
N HIS A 148 2.11 -17.75 11.92
CA HIS A 148 2.73 -17.18 10.73
C HIS A 148 4.19 -16.86 11.06
N LEU A 149 5.09 -17.67 10.57
CA LEU A 149 6.52 -17.37 10.53
C LEU A 149 6.75 -16.35 9.41
N HIS A 150 7.64 -15.36 9.59
CA HIS A 150 7.87 -14.34 8.58
C HIS A 150 9.35 -14.00 8.42
N GLY A 151 9.90 -14.22 7.22
CA GLY A 151 11.30 -13.93 6.90
C GLY A 151 11.60 -12.44 6.70
N SER A 152 10.59 -11.57 6.61
CA SER A 152 10.75 -10.16 6.23
C SER A 152 11.51 -10.02 4.89
N MET A 153 12.53 -9.16 4.82
CA MET A 153 13.41 -9.03 3.65
C MET A 153 14.73 -9.80 3.80
N ASP A 154 14.92 -10.51 4.91
CA ASP A 154 16.05 -11.38 5.23
C ASP A 154 15.61 -12.38 6.31
N SER A 155 15.55 -13.65 5.95
CA SER A 155 15.03 -14.73 6.81
C SER A 155 16.02 -15.24 7.86
N ASP A 156 17.25 -14.77 7.90
CA ASP A 156 18.29 -15.27 8.81
C ASP A 156 17.85 -15.34 10.28
N ARG A 157 17.14 -14.31 10.75
CA ARG A 157 16.67 -14.25 12.14
C ARG A 157 15.58 -15.26 12.43
N SER A 158 14.61 -15.39 11.53
CA SER A 158 13.50 -16.33 11.70
C SER A 158 13.97 -17.77 11.56
N LEU A 159 14.89 -18.07 10.64
CA LEU A 159 15.53 -19.38 10.52
C LEU A 159 16.30 -19.74 11.80
N THR A 160 17.10 -18.80 12.33
CA THR A 160 17.84 -18.99 13.59
C THR A 160 16.88 -19.24 14.76
N MET A 161 15.77 -18.51 14.85
CA MET A 161 14.77 -18.66 15.91
C MET A 161 14.20 -20.08 16.00
N VAL A 162 13.91 -20.69 14.85
CA VAL A 162 13.33 -22.04 14.79
C VAL A 162 14.39 -23.14 14.59
N ASN A 163 15.68 -22.85 14.78
CA ASN A 163 16.81 -23.78 14.62
C ASN A 163 16.92 -24.40 13.22
N LEU A 164 16.55 -23.67 12.18
CA LEU A 164 16.77 -24.05 10.79
C LEU A 164 18.07 -23.44 10.25
N PRO A 165 18.80 -24.15 9.35
CA PRO A 165 19.97 -23.61 8.70
C PRO A 165 19.59 -22.43 7.78
N LYS A 166 20.53 -21.48 7.62
CA LYS A 166 20.32 -20.31 6.74
C LYS A 166 20.33 -20.68 5.25
N GLU A 167 20.99 -21.78 4.91
CA GLU A 167 21.06 -22.37 3.57
C GLU A 167 20.20 -23.62 3.49
N ASN A 168 19.68 -23.89 2.29
CA ASN A 168 18.94 -25.12 2.03
C ASN A 168 19.80 -26.35 2.39
N PRO A 169 19.34 -27.26 3.26
CA PRO A 169 20.10 -28.44 3.66
C PRO A 169 20.16 -29.55 2.58
N GLY A 170 19.90 -29.22 1.31
CA GLY A 170 19.95 -30.16 0.20
C GLY A 170 18.57 -30.71 -0.20
N LEU A 171 17.48 -30.07 0.22
CA LEU A 171 16.12 -30.46 -0.18
C LEU A 171 15.86 -30.03 -1.63
N ALA A 172 15.37 -30.99 -2.44
CA ALA A 172 15.25 -30.80 -3.89
C ALA A 172 13.84 -30.33 -4.32
N SER A 173 12.80 -30.68 -3.57
CA SER A 173 11.42 -30.34 -3.90
C SER A 173 10.84 -29.27 -2.98
N THR A 174 9.83 -28.59 -3.47
CA THR A 174 9.03 -27.64 -2.66
C THR A 174 8.30 -28.35 -1.53
N GLU A 175 7.83 -29.55 -1.80
CA GLU A 175 7.12 -30.42 -0.83
C GLU A 175 8.03 -30.78 0.34
N ASP A 176 9.28 -31.19 0.09
CA ASP A 176 10.26 -31.48 1.13
C ASP A 176 10.58 -30.23 1.99
N ILE A 177 10.64 -29.06 1.36
CA ILE A 177 10.85 -27.79 2.08
C ILE A 177 9.66 -27.51 3.00
N ILE A 178 8.43 -27.59 2.50
CA ILE A 178 7.21 -27.37 3.28
C ILE A 178 7.15 -28.35 4.45
N GLU A 179 7.37 -29.64 4.19
CA GLU A 179 7.39 -30.68 5.23
C GLU A 179 8.44 -30.38 6.30
N LYS A 180 9.63 -29.97 5.90
CA LYS A 180 10.70 -29.59 6.85
C LYS A 180 10.31 -28.44 7.74
N TYR A 181 9.66 -27.37 7.18
CA TYR A 181 9.16 -26.25 7.98
C TYR A 181 8.03 -26.68 8.92
N CYS A 182 7.05 -27.44 8.45
CA CYS A 182 5.95 -27.97 9.27
C CYS A 182 6.50 -28.76 10.46
N ASN A 183 7.34 -29.78 10.19
CA ASN A 183 7.94 -30.62 11.22
C ASN A 183 8.83 -29.85 12.20
N THR A 184 9.42 -28.74 11.78
CA THR A 184 10.25 -27.92 12.66
C THR A 184 9.42 -27.00 13.53
N VAL A 185 8.50 -26.22 12.95
CA VAL A 185 7.67 -25.27 13.70
C VAL A 185 6.75 -25.97 14.69
N GLN A 186 6.27 -27.18 14.35
CA GLN A 186 5.44 -28.03 15.22
C GLN A 186 6.17 -28.52 16.49
N GLN A 187 7.47 -28.25 16.63
CA GLN A 187 8.19 -28.53 17.88
C GLN A 187 8.04 -27.44 18.94
N PHE A 188 7.49 -26.26 18.57
CA PHE A 188 7.37 -25.10 19.44
C PHE A 188 5.90 -24.77 19.73
N ASP A 189 5.64 -24.25 20.92
CA ASP A 189 4.33 -23.69 21.28
C ASP A 189 4.15 -22.31 20.65
N SER A 190 2.92 -21.98 20.29
CA SER A 190 2.58 -20.73 19.61
C SER A 190 2.95 -19.48 20.44
N ASP A 191 2.74 -19.51 21.76
CA ASP A 191 3.07 -18.39 22.66
C ASP A 191 4.59 -18.17 22.76
N TRP A 192 5.38 -19.25 22.74
CA TRP A 192 6.84 -19.16 22.73
C TRP A 192 7.31 -18.50 21.42
N LEU A 193 6.77 -18.94 20.28
CA LEU A 193 7.10 -18.36 18.97
C LEU A 193 6.74 -16.86 18.91
N ASP A 194 5.58 -16.48 19.44
CA ASP A 194 5.15 -15.07 19.46
C ASP A 194 6.08 -14.19 20.32
N ALA A 195 6.45 -14.70 21.51
CA ALA A 195 7.35 -14.00 22.41
C ALA A 195 8.77 -13.85 21.82
N GLU A 196 9.33 -14.91 21.25
CA GLU A 196 10.66 -14.89 20.65
C GLU A 196 10.71 -14.00 19.40
N ALA A 197 9.74 -14.16 18.48
CA ALA A 197 9.71 -13.37 17.26
C ALA A 197 9.64 -11.87 17.56
N ASN A 198 8.70 -11.43 18.38
CA ASN A 198 8.45 -10.02 18.63
C ASN A 198 9.39 -9.41 19.68
N GLY A 199 9.79 -10.16 20.70
CA GLY A 199 10.64 -9.70 21.80
C GLY A 199 12.14 -9.80 21.48
N HIS A 200 12.64 -11.03 21.41
CA HIS A 200 14.08 -11.30 21.30
C HIS A 200 14.61 -10.97 19.89
N TYR A 201 14.03 -11.60 18.87
CA TYR A 201 14.53 -11.47 17.49
C TYR A 201 14.08 -10.18 16.81
N ARG A 202 13.03 -9.49 17.34
CA ARG A 202 12.42 -8.30 16.75
C ARG A 202 12.12 -8.49 15.27
N GLN A 203 11.56 -9.64 14.95
CA GLN A 203 11.16 -10.07 13.63
C GLN A 203 9.64 -10.17 13.58
N ALA A 204 9.06 -10.05 12.40
CA ALA A 204 7.63 -10.27 12.24
C ALA A 204 7.30 -11.75 12.47
N GLY A 205 6.19 -12.01 13.11
CA GLY A 205 5.64 -13.32 13.39
C GLY A 205 4.42 -13.16 14.30
N THR A 206 3.41 -14.01 14.13
CA THR A 206 2.19 -13.95 14.96
C THR A 206 1.44 -15.28 14.98
N VAL A 207 0.75 -15.53 16.06
CA VAL A 207 -0.27 -16.58 16.11
C VAL A 207 -1.42 -16.18 15.18
N CYS A 208 -1.92 -17.11 14.39
CA CYS A 208 -3.11 -16.90 13.56
C CYS A 208 -4.35 -16.94 14.49
N LEU A 209 -4.86 -15.76 14.82
CA LEU A 209 -6.04 -15.59 15.67
C LEU A 209 -7.32 -15.68 14.85
N THR A 210 -8.40 -16.19 15.45
CA THR A 210 -9.75 -15.90 14.93
C THR A 210 -10.14 -14.45 15.22
N ARG A 211 -11.22 -13.99 14.61
CA ARG A 211 -11.72 -12.63 14.90
C ARG A 211 -12.08 -12.47 16.38
N GLU A 212 -12.73 -13.45 16.97
CA GLU A 212 -13.14 -13.47 18.36
C GLU A 212 -11.94 -13.42 19.31
N GLU A 213 -10.90 -14.22 19.03
CA GLU A 213 -9.66 -14.21 19.80
C GLU A 213 -8.96 -12.85 19.72
N PHE A 214 -8.86 -12.24 18.53
CA PHE A 214 -8.29 -10.90 18.38
C PHE A 214 -9.03 -9.86 19.22
N LEU A 215 -10.36 -9.84 19.14
CA LEU A 215 -11.19 -8.91 19.91
C LEU A 215 -11.09 -9.11 21.43
N ALA A 216 -10.74 -10.31 21.88
CA ALA A 216 -10.49 -10.60 23.29
C ALA A 216 -9.15 -10.06 23.80
N THR A 217 -8.18 -9.80 22.90
CA THR A 217 -6.87 -9.24 23.28
C THR A 217 -7.00 -7.77 23.74
N GLU A 218 -6.03 -7.31 24.54
CA GLU A 218 -5.94 -5.88 24.90
C GLU A 218 -5.72 -4.99 23.67
N HIS A 219 -4.95 -5.47 22.68
CA HIS A 219 -4.70 -4.74 21.45
C HIS A 219 -5.95 -4.64 20.57
N GLY A 220 -6.70 -5.74 20.41
CA GLY A 220 -7.96 -5.74 19.68
C GLY A 220 -8.98 -4.78 20.28
N LYS A 221 -9.14 -4.82 21.62
CA LYS A 221 -10.03 -3.89 22.34
C LYS A 221 -9.63 -2.43 22.15
N ALA A 222 -8.34 -2.13 22.11
CA ALA A 222 -7.84 -0.76 21.93
C ALA A 222 -8.00 -0.24 20.50
N THR A 223 -8.05 -1.13 19.48
CA THR A 223 -7.90 -0.72 18.08
C THR A 223 -9.11 -1.03 17.18
N VAL A 224 -10.09 -1.83 17.63
CA VAL A 224 -11.19 -2.31 16.78
C VAL A 224 -12.05 -1.17 16.23
N ASP A 225 -12.27 -0.12 17.00
CA ASP A 225 -13.12 1.02 16.63
C ASP A 225 -12.36 2.20 16.01
N HIS A 226 -11.08 2.01 15.64
CA HIS A 226 -10.30 3.08 15.02
C HIS A 226 -10.89 3.49 13.66
N PRO A 227 -10.83 4.80 13.31
CA PRO A 227 -11.17 5.26 11.96
C PRO A 227 -10.15 4.72 10.96
N ILE A 228 -10.48 4.80 9.66
CA ILE A 228 -9.58 4.33 8.60
C ILE A 228 -8.23 5.08 8.57
N TYR A 229 -8.14 6.28 9.11
CA TYR A 229 -6.91 7.01 9.41
C TYR A 229 -7.12 7.94 10.59
N PHE A 230 -6.05 8.26 11.30
CA PHE A 230 -6.03 9.36 12.27
C PHE A 230 -5.47 10.62 11.64
N LEU A 231 -6.06 11.77 12.00
CA LEU A 231 -5.62 13.08 11.61
C LEU A 231 -5.43 13.95 12.84
N GLU A 232 -4.20 14.45 13.05
CA GLU A 232 -3.85 15.33 14.15
C GLU A 232 -3.28 16.64 13.60
N LYS A 233 -3.93 17.77 13.92
CA LYS A 233 -3.39 19.11 13.65
C LYS A 233 -2.45 19.52 14.77
N ARG A 234 -1.28 20.01 14.40
CA ARG A 234 -0.25 20.52 15.32
C ARG A 234 0.14 21.94 14.97
N ASP A 235 0.55 22.71 15.98
CA ASP A 235 1.04 24.08 15.80
C ASP A 235 0.03 25.01 15.10
N ALA A 236 -1.26 24.87 15.36
CA ALA A 236 -2.34 25.60 14.70
C ALA A 236 -2.19 27.13 14.76
N ASP A 237 -1.79 27.63 15.92
CA ASP A 237 -1.70 29.09 16.16
C ASP A 237 -0.36 29.70 15.72
N ALA A 238 0.63 28.85 15.42
CA ALA A 238 1.99 29.28 15.10
C ALA A 238 2.31 29.31 13.59
N ILE A 239 1.49 28.65 12.76
CA ILE A 239 1.75 28.51 11.33
C ILE A 239 0.48 28.88 10.54
N PRO A 240 0.55 29.93 9.70
CA PRO A 240 -0.59 30.37 8.91
C PRO A 240 -0.94 29.37 7.79
N PRO A 241 -2.12 29.51 7.17
CA PRO A 241 -2.46 28.79 5.95
C PRO A 241 -1.36 28.87 4.88
N VAL A 242 -1.12 27.75 4.21
CA VAL A 242 -0.11 27.64 3.14
C VAL A 242 -0.82 27.49 1.81
N PRO A 243 -1.01 28.55 1.03
CA PRO A 243 -1.65 28.45 -0.28
C PRO A 243 -0.98 27.41 -1.15
N TYR A 244 -1.78 26.76 -1.98
CA TYR A 244 -1.24 25.85 -2.99
C TYR A 244 -0.27 26.59 -3.93
N PRO A 245 0.81 25.94 -4.40
CA PRO A 245 1.69 26.53 -5.39
C PRO A 245 0.90 26.93 -6.65
N PRO A 246 1.19 28.10 -7.25
CA PRO A 246 0.63 28.43 -8.56
C PRO A 246 1.18 27.44 -9.60
N VAL A 247 0.34 26.99 -10.50
CA VAL A 247 0.71 26.08 -11.59
C VAL A 247 0.19 26.59 -12.92
N THR A 248 0.98 26.37 -13.97
CA THR A 248 0.61 26.61 -15.36
C THR A 248 0.60 25.25 -16.05
N GLY A 249 -0.54 24.82 -16.53
CA GLY A 249 -0.67 23.55 -17.25
C GLY A 249 -1.65 22.56 -16.62
N LYS A 250 -1.19 21.41 -16.16
CA LYS A 250 -2.06 20.33 -15.63
C LYS A 250 -2.76 20.78 -14.35
N GLN A 251 -4.09 20.59 -14.31
CA GLN A 251 -4.94 21.01 -13.17
C GLN A 251 -5.21 19.83 -12.24
N ARG A 252 -4.13 19.14 -11.79
CA ARG A 252 -4.25 18.01 -10.87
C ARG A 252 -4.31 18.47 -9.41
N PRO A 253 -4.98 17.71 -8.52
CA PRO A 253 -5.19 18.12 -7.12
C PRO A 253 -3.92 18.46 -6.34
N LEU A 254 -2.81 17.74 -6.55
CA LEU A 254 -1.54 17.92 -5.82
C LEU A 254 -0.44 18.56 -6.68
N GLU A 255 -0.77 19.13 -7.84
CA GLU A 255 0.22 19.72 -8.74
C GLU A 255 1.11 20.75 -8.02
N GLY A 256 2.42 20.64 -8.20
CA GLY A 256 3.42 21.54 -7.60
C GLY A 256 3.77 21.25 -6.15
N LEU A 257 3.13 20.28 -5.48
CA LEU A 257 3.54 19.84 -4.13
C LEU A 257 4.69 18.85 -4.19
N LYS A 258 5.55 18.88 -3.19
CA LYS A 258 6.76 18.05 -3.05
C LYS A 258 6.61 17.03 -1.93
N MET A 259 6.76 15.75 -2.24
CA MET A 259 6.64 14.65 -1.29
C MET A 259 7.92 13.83 -1.22
N LEU A 260 8.42 13.57 -0.01
CA LEU A 260 9.45 12.58 0.27
C LEU A 260 8.81 11.26 0.71
N ASP A 261 9.23 10.18 0.07
CA ASP A 261 8.82 8.81 0.36
C ASP A 261 9.98 8.04 1.01
N LEU A 262 9.88 7.80 2.32
CA LEU A 262 10.83 6.99 3.09
C LEU A 262 10.17 5.65 3.45
N SER A 263 9.91 4.83 2.42
CA SER A 263 9.18 3.58 2.62
C SER A 263 9.69 2.45 1.72
N ARG A 264 9.25 1.22 2.04
CA ARG A 264 9.51 0.01 1.26
C ARG A 264 8.29 -0.89 1.22
N ALA A 265 8.26 -1.78 0.27
CA ALA A 265 7.23 -2.77 -0.01
C ALA A 265 5.97 -2.15 -0.63
N ILE A 266 4.76 -2.23 0.00
CA ILE A 266 3.53 -1.95 -0.73
C ILE A 266 2.71 -0.81 -0.11
N ALA A 267 2.31 -0.88 1.17
CA ALA A 267 1.30 -0.01 1.76
C ALA A 267 1.69 1.48 1.70
N ALA A 268 2.76 1.88 2.37
CA ALA A 268 3.24 3.25 2.35
C ALA A 268 3.70 3.69 0.94
N PRO A 269 4.46 2.89 0.15
CA PRO A 269 4.78 3.24 -1.24
C PRO A 269 3.56 3.53 -2.10
N THR A 270 2.42 2.89 -1.84
CA THR A 270 1.16 3.13 -2.56
C THR A 270 0.62 4.54 -2.29
N ILE A 271 0.74 5.06 -1.05
CA ILE A 271 0.37 6.46 -0.73
C ILE A 271 1.15 7.42 -1.63
N ALA A 272 2.46 7.23 -1.75
CA ALA A 272 3.33 8.07 -2.57
C ALA A 272 3.08 7.92 -4.08
N LYS A 273 2.78 6.68 -4.56
CA LYS A 273 2.40 6.40 -5.94
C LYS A 273 1.11 7.13 -6.31
N LEU A 274 0.10 7.11 -5.43
CA LEU A 274 -1.15 7.84 -5.62
C LEU A 274 -0.94 9.36 -5.58
N ALA A 275 -0.08 9.87 -4.69
CA ALA A 275 0.27 11.29 -4.67
C ALA A 275 0.91 11.74 -6.00
N ALA A 276 1.78 10.92 -6.61
CA ALA A 276 2.34 11.18 -7.93
C ALA A 276 1.27 11.19 -9.03
N LEU A 277 0.33 10.23 -9.01
CA LEU A 277 -0.80 10.18 -9.95
C LEU A 277 -1.66 11.45 -9.88
N PHE A 278 -1.85 11.99 -8.68
CA PHE A 278 -2.61 13.23 -8.42
C PHE A 278 -1.78 14.51 -8.59
N GLY A 279 -0.52 14.42 -9.04
CA GLY A 279 0.29 15.54 -9.50
C GLY A 279 1.43 15.98 -8.56
N ALA A 280 1.65 15.32 -7.43
CA ALA A 280 2.79 15.63 -6.58
C ALA A 280 4.12 15.20 -7.24
N THR A 281 5.17 16.02 -7.06
CA THR A 281 6.54 15.60 -7.34
C THR A 281 7.03 14.72 -6.18
N VAL A 282 7.29 13.44 -6.46
CA VAL A 282 7.70 12.47 -5.43
C VAL A 282 9.17 12.09 -5.60
N ILE A 283 9.95 12.23 -4.52
CA ILE A 283 11.28 11.63 -4.38
C ILE A 283 11.20 10.48 -3.39
N ARG A 284 11.54 9.26 -3.83
CA ARG A 284 11.74 8.11 -2.95
C ARG A 284 13.19 8.08 -2.49
N VAL A 285 13.39 7.93 -1.17
CA VAL A 285 14.72 7.77 -0.57
C VAL A 285 14.95 6.30 -0.26
N SER A 286 15.86 5.68 -0.98
CA SER A 286 16.27 4.28 -0.83
C SER A 286 17.69 4.13 -0.28
N ASN A 287 18.11 2.90 -0.07
CA ASN A 287 19.51 2.57 0.25
C ASN A 287 19.87 1.24 -0.41
N ASP A 288 20.85 1.25 -1.30
CA ASP A 288 21.32 0.08 -2.06
C ASP A 288 22.08 -0.95 -1.22
N GLN A 289 22.43 -0.61 0.02
CA GLN A 289 23.05 -1.53 0.99
C GLN A 289 22.01 -2.25 1.87
N LEU A 290 20.73 -2.02 1.64
CA LEU A 290 19.63 -2.70 2.33
C LEU A 290 18.81 -3.51 1.33
N PRO A 291 18.30 -4.69 1.72
CA PRO A 291 17.45 -5.49 0.84
C PRO A 291 16.19 -4.71 0.43
N ASP A 292 15.78 -4.86 -0.83
CA ASP A 292 14.50 -4.35 -1.33
C ASP A 292 13.81 -5.43 -2.19
N MET A 293 12.50 -5.29 -2.36
CA MET A 293 11.69 -6.24 -3.12
C MET A 293 11.66 -5.82 -4.60
N GLY A 294 12.68 -6.23 -5.35
CA GLY A 294 12.88 -5.84 -6.75
C GLY A 294 11.65 -5.93 -7.67
N PRO A 295 10.85 -7.02 -7.63
CA PRO A 295 9.61 -7.11 -8.42
C PRO A 295 8.62 -5.98 -8.13
N LEU A 296 8.51 -5.55 -6.87
CA LEU A 296 7.59 -4.50 -6.46
C LEU A 296 8.06 -3.11 -6.89
N LEU A 297 9.37 -2.89 -7.10
CA LEU A 297 9.89 -1.61 -7.58
C LEU A 297 9.38 -1.24 -8.97
N VAL A 298 9.12 -2.25 -9.82
CA VAL A 298 8.66 -2.02 -11.20
C VAL A 298 7.35 -1.23 -11.23
N ASP A 299 6.40 -1.57 -10.37
CA ASP A 299 5.12 -0.86 -10.25
C ASP A 299 5.15 0.21 -9.15
N GLY A 300 5.77 -0.09 -8.01
CA GLY A 300 5.75 0.75 -6.81
C GLY A 300 6.51 2.08 -6.96
N ASN A 301 7.51 2.14 -7.86
CA ASN A 301 8.25 3.37 -8.15
C ASN A 301 7.64 4.19 -9.31
N LEU A 302 6.51 3.78 -9.85
CA LEU A 302 5.82 4.54 -10.89
C LEU A 302 5.45 5.95 -10.40
N GLY A 303 5.86 6.96 -11.15
CA GLY A 303 5.66 8.37 -10.81
C GLY A 303 6.70 8.94 -9.83
N LYS A 304 7.68 8.15 -9.41
CA LYS A 304 8.67 8.55 -8.40
C LYS A 304 10.07 8.70 -8.98
N ARG A 305 10.87 9.56 -8.34
CA ARG A 305 12.31 9.71 -8.59
C ARG A 305 13.06 9.06 -7.43
N ASP A 306 13.68 7.89 -7.67
CA ASP A 306 14.42 7.18 -6.62
C ASP A 306 15.84 7.74 -6.47
N VAL A 307 16.23 8.07 -5.24
CA VAL A 307 17.54 8.54 -4.83
C VAL A 307 18.11 7.64 -3.73
N THR A 308 19.33 7.18 -3.86
CA THR A 308 19.98 6.35 -2.84
C THR A 308 20.74 7.19 -1.85
N LEU A 309 20.42 7.08 -0.56
CA LEU A 309 21.10 7.76 0.55
C LEU A 309 21.43 6.78 1.67
N ASN A 310 22.68 6.79 2.11
CA ASN A 310 23.08 6.07 3.33
C ASN A 310 22.93 6.99 4.55
N LEU A 311 21.83 6.85 5.29
CA LEU A 311 21.54 7.67 6.48
C LEU A 311 22.41 7.36 7.70
N LYS A 312 23.36 6.43 7.59
CA LYS A 312 24.43 6.19 8.58
C LYS A 312 25.63 7.11 8.39
N THR A 313 25.74 7.78 7.24
CA THR A 313 26.81 8.75 6.94
C THR A 313 26.32 10.19 7.10
N ASP A 314 27.26 11.11 7.37
CA ASP A 314 26.96 12.54 7.51
C ASP A 314 26.49 13.14 6.16
N GLU A 315 27.06 12.71 5.05
CA GLU A 315 26.71 13.13 3.70
C GLU A 315 25.27 12.75 3.36
N GLY A 316 24.89 11.48 3.65
CA GLY A 316 23.52 10.98 3.42
C GLY A 316 22.50 11.71 4.27
N ARG A 317 22.81 11.96 5.55
CA ARG A 317 21.97 12.74 6.47
C ARG A 317 21.83 14.19 6.04
N ALA A 318 22.92 14.83 5.60
CA ALA A 318 22.91 16.20 5.10
C ALA A 318 22.08 16.31 3.80
N ALA A 319 22.17 15.31 2.93
CA ALA A 319 21.36 15.26 1.70
C ALA A 319 19.86 15.11 2.03
N LEU A 320 19.48 14.21 2.94
CA LEU A 320 18.09 14.06 3.37
C LEU A 320 17.56 15.35 4.02
N LYS A 321 18.36 16.01 4.87
CA LYS A 321 17.99 17.28 5.48
C LYS A 321 17.61 18.34 4.43
N ARG A 322 18.44 18.52 3.40
CA ARG A 322 18.15 19.47 2.29
C ARG A 322 16.85 19.12 1.57
N LEU A 323 16.57 17.83 1.36
CA LEU A 323 15.31 17.42 0.72
C LEU A 323 14.10 17.72 1.60
N ILE A 324 14.19 17.47 2.93
CA ILE A 324 13.09 17.78 3.88
C ILE A 324 12.84 19.29 3.98
N GLU A 325 13.91 20.11 3.92
CA GLU A 325 13.80 21.57 4.02
C GLU A 325 12.87 22.19 2.96
N ASP A 326 12.68 21.53 1.83
CA ASP A 326 11.83 22.00 0.72
C ASP A 326 10.59 21.12 0.49
N ALA A 327 10.37 20.09 1.30
CA ALA A 327 9.23 19.21 1.18
C ALA A 327 7.95 19.83 1.77
N ASP A 328 6.80 19.50 1.17
CA ASP A 328 5.46 19.76 1.69
C ASP A 328 4.93 18.56 2.49
N ILE A 329 5.34 17.37 2.10
CA ILE A 329 4.87 16.09 2.64
C ILE A 329 6.07 15.19 2.89
N VAL A 330 6.09 14.52 4.05
CA VAL A 330 7.07 13.48 4.39
C VAL A 330 6.29 12.22 4.77
N LEU A 331 6.61 11.10 4.12
CA LEU A 331 6.02 9.79 4.39
C LEU A 331 7.05 8.89 5.07
N ASP A 332 6.67 8.34 6.22
CA ASP A 332 7.41 7.33 6.99
C ASP A 332 6.69 5.97 6.96
N GLY A 333 7.21 5.02 6.20
CA GLY A 333 6.79 3.61 6.17
C GLY A 333 7.83 2.68 6.80
N TYR A 334 8.74 3.19 7.63
CA TYR A 334 9.65 2.37 8.42
C TYR A 334 9.02 1.95 9.75
N ARG A 335 9.62 0.95 10.40
CA ARG A 335 9.20 0.50 11.73
C ARG A 335 9.13 1.69 12.70
N PRO A 336 8.12 1.75 13.59
CA PRO A 336 7.93 2.85 14.54
C PRO A 336 9.22 3.24 15.27
N GLY A 337 9.49 4.54 15.35
CA GLY A 337 10.67 5.12 15.99
C GLY A 337 11.98 5.02 15.18
N THR A 338 11.96 4.49 13.94
CA THR A 338 13.18 4.40 13.13
C THR A 338 13.68 5.78 12.69
N LEU A 339 12.81 6.60 12.12
CA LEU A 339 13.18 7.97 11.73
C LEU A 339 13.45 8.86 12.96
N ASP A 340 12.76 8.64 14.09
CA ASP A 340 13.04 9.36 15.34
C ASP A 340 14.49 9.12 15.80
N ARG A 341 14.94 7.86 15.83
CA ARG A 341 16.33 7.52 16.19
C ARG A 341 17.37 8.09 15.22
N LEU A 342 17.00 8.28 13.96
CA LEU A 342 17.84 8.92 12.96
C LEU A 342 17.79 10.45 13.02
N GLY A 343 16.90 11.03 13.85
CA GLY A 343 16.71 12.47 14.01
C GLY A 343 15.87 13.13 12.91
N PHE A 344 15.04 12.36 12.20
CA PHE A 344 14.18 12.83 11.11
C PHE A 344 12.70 12.47 11.31
N GLY A 345 12.29 12.13 12.53
CA GLY A 345 10.89 11.82 12.86
C GLY A 345 9.96 13.04 12.80
N ALA A 346 8.69 12.80 13.14
CA ALA A 346 7.64 13.82 13.02
C ALA A 346 7.96 15.11 13.79
N GLU A 347 8.53 15.04 14.99
CA GLU A 347 8.89 16.21 15.78
C GLU A 347 9.94 17.10 15.09
N TYR A 348 10.98 16.48 14.50
CA TYR A 348 11.98 17.20 13.72
C TYR A 348 11.35 17.92 12.52
N VAL A 349 10.52 17.20 11.75
CA VAL A 349 9.86 17.71 10.55
C VAL A 349 8.89 18.84 10.90
N HIS A 350 8.10 18.71 11.97
CA HIS A 350 7.19 19.75 12.43
C HIS A 350 7.93 20.96 13.01
N ALA A 351 9.05 20.75 13.74
CA ALA A 351 9.90 21.85 14.18
C ALA A 351 10.48 22.65 13.00
N LEU A 352 10.80 21.98 11.89
CA LEU A 352 11.19 22.66 10.66
C LEU A 352 10.04 23.47 10.07
N GLY A 353 8.82 22.92 10.04
CA GLY A 353 7.61 23.64 9.60
C GLY A 353 7.41 24.94 10.40
N ARG A 354 7.55 24.87 11.75
CA ARG A 354 7.50 26.06 12.62
C ARG A 354 8.57 27.09 12.24
N ARG A 355 9.84 26.68 12.11
CA ARG A 355 10.95 27.59 11.80
C ARG A 355 10.79 28.31 10.46
N ARG A 356 10.25 27.64 9.46
CA ARG A 356 10.04 28.25 8.12
C ARG A 356 8.69 28.96 7.96
N GLY A 357 7.83 28.95 9.01
CA GLY A 357 6.47 29.53 8.94
C GLY A 357 5.57 28.87 7.91
N ARG A 358 5.88 27.63 7.48
CA ARG A 358 5.16 26.87 6.47
C ARG A 358 5.00 25.43 6.92
N GLY A 359 3.78 25.01 7.22
CA GLY A 359 3.46 23.71 7.75
C GLY A 359 3.86 22.54 6.81
N ILE A 360 4.09 21.39 7.41
CA ILE A 360 4.42 20.13 6.72
C ILE A 360 3.41 19.08 7.14
N VAL A 361 2.99 18.24 6.18
CA VAL A 361 2.21 17.03 6.44
C VAL A 361 3.16 15.86 6.64
N PHE A 362 3.12 15.23 7.81
CA PHE A 362 3.84 13.99 8.08
C PHE A 362 2.84 12.84 8.05
N VAL A 363 3.07 11.87 7.17
CA VAL A 363 2.25 10.65 7.06
C VAL A 363 3.07 9.48 7.56
N ARG A 364 2.48 8.62 8.38
CA ARG A 364 3.15 7.41 8.87
C ARG A 364 2.25 6.19 8.74
N GLU A 365 2.86 5.07 8.40
CA GLU A 365 2.19 3.78 8.23
C GLU A 365 2.89 2.69 9.03
N ASN A 366 2.11 1.77 9.61
CA ASN A 366 2.62 0.54 10.22
C ASN A 366 1.61 -0.60 10.11
N CYS A 367 1.97 -1.78 10.63
CA CYS A 367 1.08 -2.94 10.60
C CYS A 367 0.00 -2.88 11.69
N TYR A 368 0.39 -2.72 12.95
CA TYR A 368 -0.49 -2.96 14.10
C TYR A 368 -1.31 -1.73 14.54
N GLY A 369 -0.95 -0.54 14.08
CA GLY A 369 -1.60 0.70 14.50
C GLY A 369 -0.74 1.49 15.50
N TRP A 370 -1.32 2.56 16.05
CA TRP A 370 -0.60 3.58 16.80
C TRP A 370 -1.00 3.62 18.28
N GLU A 371 -1.85 2.69 18.70
CA GLU A 371 -2.32 2.51 20.06
C GLU A 371 -2.30 1.02 20.45
N GLY A 372 -2.39 0.76 21.76
CA GLY A 372 -2.36 -0.60 22.29
C GLY A 372 -0.96 -1.22 22.41
N PRO A 373 -0.87 -2.41 23.00
CA PRO A 373 0.43 -2.99 23.42
C PRO A 373 1.33 -3.46 22.27
N TRP A 374 0.81 -3.64 21.04
CA TRP A 374 1.59 -4.19 19.91
C TRP A 374 2.15 -3.12 18.96
N VAL A 375 2.04 -1.84 19.26
CA VAL A 375 2.51 -0.72 18.41
C VAL A 375 3.96 -0.88 17.94
N ALA A 376 4.85 -1.39 18.80
CA ALA A 376 6.27 -1.54 18.49
C ALA A 376 6.62 -2.83 17.72
N ARG A 377 5.65 -3.74 17.52
CA ARG A 377 5.88 -5.00 16.79
C ARG A 377 6.15 -4.74 15.32
N SER A 378 6.98 -5.59 14.72
CA SER A 378 7.16 -5.64 13.27
C SER A 378 6.01 -6.41 12.63
N GLY A 379 5.50 -5.91 11.49
CA GLY A 379 4.44 -6.61 10.80
C GLY A 379 4.43 -6.30 9.31
N TRP A 380 3.64 -7.07 8.59
CA TRP A 380 3.43 -7.06 7.16
C TRP A 380 1.96 -7.38 6.89
N GLN A 381 1.53 -7.35 5.64
CA GLN A 381 0.16 -7.68 5.26
C GLN A 381 -0.29 -9.03 5.84
N GLN A 382 0.50 -10.10 5.63
CA GLN A 382 0.16 -11.44 6.10
C GLN A 382 0.02 -11.52 7.63
N ILE A 383 0.85 -10.76 8.35
CA ILE A 383 0.78 -10.66 9.81
C ILE A 383 -0.53 -9.99 10.24
N SER A 384 -0.92 -8.90 9.59
CA SER A 384 -2.21 -8.23 9.85
C SER A 384 -3.39 -9.17 9.57
N ASP A 385 -3.36 -9.90 8.46
CA ASP A 385 -4.44 -10.83 8.09
C ASP A 385 -4.55 -12.00 9.07
N CYS A 386 -3.41 -12.50 9.56
CA CYS A 386 -3.38 -13.57 10.55
C CYS A 386 -3.85 -13.11 11.93
N VAL A 387 -3.43 -11.92 12.38
CA VAL A 387 -3.75 -11.45 13.73
C VAL A 387 -5.19 -10.95 13.86
N THR A 388 -5.78 -10.40 12.80
CA THR A 388 -7.15 -9.84 12.83
C THR A 388 -8.24 -10.87 12.53
N GLY A 389 -7.88 -12.07 12.08
CA GLY A 389 -8.83 -13.17 11.79
C GLY A 389 -9.13 -13.38 10.30
N VAL A 390 -8.63 -12.51 9.41
CA VAL A 390 -8.90 -12.59 7.96
C VAL A 390 -8.41 -13.92 7.37
N SER A 391 -7.24 -14.42 7.79
CA SER A 391 -6.69 -15.70 7.31
C SER A 391 -7.55 -16.91 7.69
N TRP A 392 -8.14 -16.93 8.89
CA TRP A 392 -9.10 -17.98 9.29
C TRP A 392 -10.40 -17.92 8.48
N MET A 393 -10.90 -16.71 8.20
CA MET A 393 -12.11 -16.55 7.38
C MET A 393 -11.85 -17.05 5.95
N MET A 394 -10.64 -16.82 5.43
CA MET A 394 -10.23 -17.33 4.12
C MET A 394 -10.19 -18.86 4.11
N GLY A 395 -9.56 -19.51 5.11
CA GLY A 395 -9.52 -20.97 5.22
C GLY A 395 -10.91 -21.59 5.31
N ARG A 396 -11.79 -21.04 6.17
CA ARG A 396 -13.19 -21.50 6.31
C ARG A 396 -13.99 -21.31 5.03
N PHE A 397 -13.77 -20.23 4.28
CA PHE A 397 -14.39 -20.02 2.97
C PHE A 397 -14.04 -21.15 1.98
N LEU A 398 -12.81 -21.64 2.02
CA LEU A 398 -12.33 -22.76 1.22
C LEU A 398 -12.75 -24.14 1.75
N GLY A 399 -13.47 -24.19 2.88
CA GLY A 399 -13.86 -25.46 3.54
C GLY A 399 -12.72 -26.13 4.28
N LEU A 400 -11.68 -25.40 4.68
CA LEU A 400 -10.49 -25.90 5.37
C LEU A 400 -10.54 -25.58 6.87
N ASP A 401 -9.95 -26.47 7.67
CA ASP A 401 -9.71 -26.25 9.11
C ASP A 401 -8.27 -25.75 9.36
N GLU A 402 -7.86 -24.79 8.56
CA GLU A 402 -6.56 -24.13 8.64
C GLU A 402 -6.68 -22.67 8.19
N PRO A 403 -5.88 -21.74 8.73
CA PRO A 403 -5.83 -20.37 8.21
C PRO A 403 -5.08 -20.34 6.88
N VAL A 404 -5.57 -19.53 5.93
CA VAL A 404 -4.97 -19.35 4.61
C VAL A 404 -4.79 -17.85 4.35
N ILE A 405 -3.63 -17.45 3.85
CA ILE A 405 -3.39 -16.06 3.45
C ILE A 405 -4.32 -15.70 2.28
N PRO A 406 -5.00 -14.56 2.30
CA PRO A 406 -5.74 -14.07 1.13
C PRO A 406 -4.84 -13.98 -0.11
N LEU A 407 -5.43 -14.20 -1.29
CA LEU A 407 -4.70 -14.30 -2.54
C LEU A 407 -4.05 -12.99 -3.02
N LEU A 408 -4.39 -11.86 -2.43
CA LEU A 408 -3.90 -10.53 -2.81
C LEU A 408 -3.33 -9.80 -1.58
N PRO A 409 -2.33 -8.93 -1.74
CA PRO A 409 -1.89 -8.02 -0.67
C PRO A 409 -2.91 -6.89 -0.46
N ASN A 410 -4.16 -7.28 -0.23
CA ASN A 410 -5.33 -6.42 -0.17
C ASN A 410 -5.19 -5.33 0.89
N SER A 411 -4.80 -5.72 2.12
CA SER A 411 -4.66 -4.75 3.21
C SER A 411 -3.54 -3.73 2.94
N ASP A 412 -2.48 -4.09 2.23
CA ASP A 412 -1.43 -3.15 1.81
C ASP A 412 -1.96 -2.06 0.89
N TYR A 413 -2.54 -2.44 -0.25
CA TYR A 413 -3.00 -1.48 -1.26
C TYR A 413 -4.13 -0.61 -0.72
N GLN A 414 -5.03 -1.18 0.04
CA GLN A 414 -6.16 -0.42 0.59
C GLN A 414 -5.75 0.46 1.78
N THR A 415 -4.78 0.06 2.60
CA THR A 415 -4.13 0.96 3.57
C THR A 415 -3.46 2.14 2.86
N GLY A 416 -2.86 1.89 1.69
CA GLY A 416 -2.35 2.95 0.83
C GLY A 416 -3.43 3.96 0.42
N LEU A 417 -4.62 3.50 0.01
CA LEU A 417 -5.76 4.38 -0.30
C LEU A 417 -6.25 5.16 0.92
N MET A 418 -6.35 4.49 2.10
CA MET A 418 -6.74 5.15 3.36
C MET A 418 -5.76 6.25 3.76
N GLY A 419 -4.45 5.95 3.72
CA GLY A 419 -3.39 6.92 4.01
C GLY A 419 -3.39 8.07 3.01
N PHE A 420 -3.68 7.80 1.73
CA PHE A 420 -3.80 8.82 0.72
C PHE A 420 -5.04 9.71 0.91
N ALA A 421 -6.18 9.17 1.35
CA ALA A 421 -7.35 9.96 1.72
C ALA A 421 -7.04 10.93 2.88
N GLY A 422 -6.34 10.43 3.91
CA GLY A 422 -5.86 11.25 5.03
C GLY A 422 -4.88 12.35 4.57
N LEU A 423 -3.95 12.01 3.67
CA LEU A 423 -3.01 12.96 3.08
C LEU A 423 -3.74 14.07 2.30
N LEU A 424 -4.69 13.73 1.43
CA LEU A 424 -5.48 14.72 0.68
C LEU A 424 -6.25 15.65 1.63
N THR A 425 -6.92 15.08 2.65
CA THR A 425 -7.65 15.85 3.65
C THR A 425 -6.74 16.82 4.40
N THR A 426 -5.54 16.39 4.78
CA THR A 426 -4.59 17.25 5.54
C THR A 426 -3.91 18.29 4.68
N VAL A 427 -3.60 18.00 3.42
CA VAL A 427 -3.05 18.98 2.47
C VAL A 427 -4.07 20.12 2.25
N ASP A 428 -5.34 19.78 2.14
CA ASP A 428 -6.40 20.77 2.02
C ASP A 428 -6.56 21.62 3.29
N LYS A 429 -6.59 20.98 4.46
CA LYS A 429 -6.62 21.70 5.76
C LYS A 429 -5.38 22.57 5.96
N ARG A 430 -4.19 22.09 5.60
CA ARG A 430 -2.96 22.89 5.65
C ARG A 430 -3.08 24.15 4.79
N ALA A 431 -3.72 24.04 3.64
CA ALA A 431 -3.91 25.16 2.72
C ALA A 431 -4.94 26.18 3.23
N THR A 432 -5.95 25.76 3.96
CA THR A 432 -7.07 26.59 4.41
C THR A 432 -6.98 27.01 5.89
N GLU A 433 -6.42 26.17 6.74
CA GLU A 433 -6.40 26.35 8.19
C GLU A 433 -4.99 26.56 8.77
N GLY A 434 -3.93 26.30 7.99
CA GLY A 434 -2.55 26.33 8.48
C GLY A 434 -2.21 25.20 9.47
N GLY A 435 -1.01 25.28 10.08
CA GLY A 435 -0.50 24.26 11.01
C GLY A 435 0.31 23.15 10.33
N ASN A 436 0.99 22.35 11.16
CA ASN A 436 1.52 21.05 10.77
C ASN A 436 0.45 19.97 10.95
N TYR A 437 0.58 18.87 10.23
CA TYR A 437 -0.35 17.74 10.35
C TYR A 437 0.37 16.41 10.46
N LEU A 438 -0.17 15.51 11.29
CA LEU A 438 0.21 14.12 11.38
C LEU A 438 -0.95 13.25 10.92
N VAL A 439 -0.71 12.42 9.91
CA VAL A 439 -1.62 11.36 9.46
C VAL A 439 -1.05 10.02 9.88
N SER A 440 -1.85 9.18 10.50
CA SER A 440 -1.45 7.83 10.94
C SER A 440 -2.41 6.79 10.41
N VAL A 441 -1.88 5.75 9.77
CA VAL A 441 -2.65 4.67 9.15
C VAL A 441 -1.97 3.33 9.43
N SER A 442 -2.73 2.23 9.41
CA SER A 442 -2.17 0.89 9.61
C SER A 442 -2.96 -0.20 8.89
N LEU A 443 -2.31 -1.34 8.67
CA LEU A 443 -2.92 -2.52 8.08
C LEU A 443 -4.06 -3.05 8.94
N ASN A 444 -3.88 -3.09 10.28
CA ASN A 444 -4.94 -3.52 11.20
C ASN A 444 -6.17 -2.59 11.18
N GLN A 445 -5.98 -1.27 10.98
CA GLN A 445 -7.13 -0.35 10.80
C GLN A 445 -7.94 -0.72 9.56
N TYR A 446 -7.25 -1.01 8.45
CA TYR A 446 -7.94 -1.47 7.24
C TYR A 446 -8.68 -2.79 7.47
N ASN A 447 -8.00 -3.80 8.04
CA ASN A 447 -8.64 -5.10 8.29
C ASN A 447 -9.82 -4.98 9.26
N ASN A 448 -9.74 -4.16 10.30
CA ASN A 448 -10.87 -3.87 11.19
C ASN A 448 -12.04 -3.22 10.44
N PHE A 449 -11.76 -2.25 9.58
CA PHE A 449 -12.75 -1.62 8.71
C PHE A 449 -13.41 -2.65 7.77
N LEU A 450 -12.62 -3.45 7.06
CA LEU A 450 -13.12 -4.51 6.18
C LEU A 450 -14.03 -5.49 6.93
N LEU A 451 -13.59 -5.97 8.09
CA LEU A 451 -14.34 -6.93 8.91
C LEU A 451 -15.63 -6.34 9.48
N SER A 452 -15.67 -5.03 9.74
CA SER A 452 -16.90 -4.35 10.20
C SER A 452 -18.02 -4.31 9.14
N LEU A 453 -17.67 -4.47 7.87
CA LEU A 453 -18.63 -4.51 6.75
C LEU A 453 -19.28 -5.89 6.56
N GLY A 454 -18.78 -6.91 7.29
CA GLY A 454 -19.25 -8.29 7.20
C GLY A 454 -18.78 -9.02 5.95
N GLU A 455 -19.06 -10.30 5.91
CA GLU A 455 -18.74 -11.19 4.79
C GLU A 455 -19.80 -11.10 3.67
N HIS A 456 -19.46 -11.67 2.51
CA HIS A 456 -20.43 -11.98 1.48
C HIS A 456 -21.46 -13.01 1.98
N THR A 457 -22.66 -12.97 1.40
CA THR A 457 -23.71 -13.96 1.72
C THR A 457 -23.28 -15.37 1.30
N PRO A 458 -23.88 -16.44 1.87
CA PRO A 458 -23.58 -17.80 1.48
C PRO A 458 -23.74 -18.04 -0.04
N GLU A 459 -24.73 -17.40 -0.66
CA GLU A 459 -25.00 -17.51 -2.11
C GLU A 459 -23.87 -16.91 -2.93
N VAL A 460 -23.40 -15.71 -2.56
CA VAL A 460 -22.26 -15.04 -3.23
C VAL A 460 -20.97 -15.84 -3.03
N LYS A 461 -20.71 -16.35 -1.81
CA LYS A 461 -19.55 -17.21 -1.53
C LYS A 461 -19.57 -18.47 -2.42
N LYS A 462 -20.74 -19.11 -2.56
CA LYS A 462 -20.88 -20.27 -3.44
C LYS A 462 -20.62 -19.90 -4.90
N GLN A 463 -21.17 -18.79 -5.39
CA GLN A 463 -20.92 -18.31 -6.76
C GLN A 463 -19.43 -18.05 -7.01
N LEU A 464 -18.71 -17.48 -6.05
CA LEU A 464 -17.27 -17.26 -6.15
C LEU A 464 -16.47 -18.56 -6.25
N LEU A 465 -16.81 -19.58 -5.47
CA LEU A 465 -16.17 -20.89 -5.53
C LEU A 465 -16.50 -21.61 -6.85
N ASP A 466 -17.74 -21.55 -7.32
CA ASP A 466 -18.18 -22.13 -8.60
C ASP A 466 -17.48 -21.45 -9.79
N LEU A 467 -17.22 -20.13 -9.70
CA LEU A 467 -16.50 -19.38 -10.73
C LEU A 467 -15.01 -19.77 -10.81
N HIS A 468 -14.42 -20.23 -9.69
CA HIS A 468 -13.00 -20.55 -9.57
C HIS A 468 -12.74 -21.96 -9.03
N PRO A 469 -13.19 -23.03 -9.73
CA PRO A 469 -13.16 -24.40 -9.21
C PRO A 469 -11.74 -24.94 -8.97
N GLY A 470 -10.73 -24.37 -9.63
CA GLY A 470 -9.31 -24.73 -9.46
C GLY A 470 -8.59 -23.92 -8.36
N PHE A 471 -9.26 -22.96 -7.72
CA PHE A 471 -8.65 -22.13 -6.68
C PHE A 471 -8.65 -22.86 -5.33
N LYS A 472 -7.51 -23.46 -4.97
CA LYS A 472 -7.34 -24.32 -3.77
C LYS A 472 -6.07 -23.97 -2.99
N PRO A 473 -5.90 -22.72 -2.55
CA PRO A 473 -4.74 -22.34 -1.75
C PRO A 473 -4.76 -23.02 -0.38
N ARG A 474 -3.57 -23.21 0.18
CA ARG A 474 -3.32 -23.85 1.48
C ARG A 474 -2.50 -22.94 2.37
N HIS A 475 -2.38 -23.29 3.65
CA HIS A 475 -1.61 -22.56 4.66
C HIS A 475 -0.15 -22.28 4.25
N TYR A 476 0.43 -23.13 3.41
CA TYR A 476 1.82 -23.05 2.95
C TYR A 476 2.02 -22.30 1.62
N ASP A 477 0.94 -21.81 0.99
CA ASP A 477 1.08 -21.01 -0.23
C ASP A 477 1.55 -19.60 0.11
N ASP A 478 2.74 -19.26 -0.35
CA ASP A 478 3.30 -17.93 -0.19
C ASP A 478 2.67 -16.91 -1.17
N MET A 479 2.92 -15.64 -0.93
CA MET A 479 2.33 -14.57 -1.75
C MET A 479 2.73 -14.66 -3.23
N VAL A 480 3.91 -15.20 -3.57
CA VAL A 480 4.33 -15.39 -4.98
C VAL A 480 3.45 -16.41 -5.68
N ASN A 481 3.19 -17.55 -5.00
CA ASN A 481 2.28 -18.58 -5.50
C ASN A 481 0.85 -18.05 -5.60
N LEU A 482 0.37 -17.34 -4.57
CA LEU A 482 -0.97 -16.76 -4.52
C LEU A 482 -1.19 -15.70 -5.62
N PHE A 483 -0.21 -14.85 -5.89
CA PHE A 483 -0.27 -13.92 -7.03
C PHE A 483 -0.40 -14.63 -8.38
N GLY A 484 0.42 -15.66 -8.60
CA GLY A 484 0.37 -16.46 -9.81
C GLY A 484 -0.98 -17.15 -9.98
N LEU A 485 -1.50 -17.75 -8.90
CA LEU A 485 -2.80 -18.41 -8.88
C LEU A 485 -3.96 -17.41 -9.12
N ALA A 486 -3.93 -16.25 -8.45
CA ALA A 486 -4.92 -15.20 -8.64
C ALA A 486 -4.94 -14.71 -10.10
N LEU A 487 -3.76 -14.37 -10.64
CA LEU A 487 -3.64 -13.86 -12.00
C LEU A 487 -4.14 -14.89 -13.03
N SER A 488 -3.68 -16.14 -12.93
CA SER A 488 -4.07 -17.19 -13.87
C SER A 488 -5.56 -17.50 -13.81
N THR A 489 -6.14 -17.58 -12.62
CA THR A 489 -7.57 -17.88 -12.44
C THR A 489 -8.47 -16.74 -12.93
N LEU A 490 -8.09 -15.47 -12.68
CA LEU A 490 -8.83 -14.32 -13.18
C LEU A 490 -8.69 -14.16 -14.70
N GLN A 491 -7.50 -14.40 -15.27
CA GLN A 491 -7.31 -14.36 -16.72
C GLN A 491 -8.10 -15.43 -17.44
N ALA A 492 -8.16 -16.63 -16.89
CA ALA A 492 -8.92 -17.75 -17.50
C ALA A 492 -10.44 -17.52 -17.45
N ASN A 493 -10.96 -17.06 -16.31
CA ASN A 493 -12.40 -16.98 -16.07
C ASN A 493 -13.00 -15.60 -16.40
N LEU A 494 -12.19 -14.54 -16.36
CA LEU A 494 -12.61 -13.14 -16.54
C LEU A 494 -11.64 -12.36 -17.44
N PRO A 495 -11.39 -12.80 -18.68
CA PRO A 495 -10.41 -12.16 -19.58
C PRO A 495 -10.72 -10.68 -19.84
N ARG A 496 -11.98 -10.25 -19.70
CA ARG A 496 -12.41 -8.87 -19.84
C ARG A 496 -11.78 -7.90 -18.83
N LEU A 497 -11.30 -8.38 -17.67
CA LEU A 497 -10.57 -7.57 -16.70
C LEU A 497 -9.22 -7.08 -17.24
N PHE A 498 -8.67 -7.74 -18.25
CA PHE A 498 -7.35 -7.46 -18.80
C PHE A 498 -7.41 -6.75 -20.16
N GLN A 499 -8.49 -6.00 -20.41
CA GLN A 499 -8.64 -5.26 -21.66
C GLN A 499 -7.60 -4.13 -21.78
N PRO A 500 -7.07 -3.86 -23.00
CA PRO A 500 -6.00 -2.88 -23.21
C PRO A 500 -6.30 -1.47 -22.69
N SER A 501 -7.59 -1.07 -22.70
CA SER A 501 -8.02 0.26 -22.22
C SER A 501 -7.80 0.51 -20.72
N TYR A 502 -7.52 -0.52 -19.93
CA TYR A 502 -7.21 -0.41 -18.50
C TYR A 502 -5.73 -0.15 -18.23
N PHE A 503 -4.89 -0.17 -19.28
CA PHE A 503 -3.45 -0.05 -19.16
C PHE A 503 -2.92 1.17 -19.91
N GLY A 504 -1.91 1.81 -19.32
CA GLY A 504 -1.13 2.87 -19.94
C GLY A 504 0.30 2.44 -20.21
N ASN A 505 1.01 3.22 -21.02
CA ASN A 505 2.43 3.02 -21.30
C ASN A 505 3.21 4.28 -20.99
N ILE A 506 4.39 4.14 -20.36
CA ILE A 506 5.25 5.26 -20.02
C ILE A 506 6.73 4.88 -20.10
N PRO A 507 7.62 5.76 -20.63
CA PRO A 507 9.06 5.56 -20.57
C PRO A 507 9.56 5.44 -19.12
N SER A 508 10.43 4.46 -18.82
CA SER A 508 10.87 4.12 -17.47
C SER A 508 12.34 3.74 -17.42
N LYS A 509 13.00 3.92 -16.26
CA LYS A 509 14.45 3.75 -16.08
C LYS A 509 14.77 2.48 -15.31
N PHE A 510 14.95 1.36 -16.01
CA PHE A 510 15.26 0.05 -15.42
C PHE A 510 16.75 -0.36 -15.56
N GLY A 511 17.64 0.62 -15.70
CA GLY A 511 19.10 0.39 -15.69
C GLY A 511 19.69 0.00 -17.05
N GLY A 512 18.96 0.16 -18.15
CA GLY A 512 19.48 0.08 -19.51
C GLY A 512 20.00 1.44 -20.02
N ASP A 513 20.66 1.44 -21.19
CA ASP A 513 21.20 2.66 -21.82
C ASP A 513 20.10 3.60 -22.37
N ARG A 514 18.88 3.10 -22.49
CA ARG A 514 17.70 3.83 -22.98
C ARG A 514 16.54 3.60 -22.05
N ASP A 515 15.61 4.56 -22.03
CA ASP A 515 14.33 4.38 -21.37
C ASP A 515 13.57 3.21 -22.01
N GLU A 516 12.95 2.40 -21.14
CA GLU A 516 12.16 1.24 -21.52
C GLU A 516 10.68 1.54 -21.29
N THR A 517 9.82 0.87 -22.04
CA THR A 517 8.38 1.07 -21.89
C THR A 517 7.84 0.23 -20.74
N LEU A 518 7.28 0.89 -19.72
CA LEU A 518 6.46 0.25 -18.71
C LEU A 518 4.99 0.30 -19.14
N THR A 519 4.37 -0.87 -19.26
CA THR A 519 2.92 -0.99 -19.29
C THR A 519 2.43 -1.11 -17.84
N TYR A 520 1.50 -0.25 -17.42
CA TYR A 520 1.02 -0.16 -16.05
C TYR A 520 -0.50 -0.04 -16.01
N LEU A 521 -1.10 -0.44 -14.88
CA LEU A 521 -2.53 -0.30 -14.63
C LEU A 521 -2.88 1.19 -14.40
N LEU A 522 -3.91 1.69 -15.07
CA LEU A 522 -4.44 3.03 -14.87
C LEU A 522 -5.07 3.18 -13.47
N GLY A 523 -5.25 4.41 -13.01
CA GLY A 523 -6.03 4.69 -11.78
C GLY A 523 -7.49 4.27 -11.93
N ALA A 524 -8.08 3.72 -10.87
CA ALA A 524 -9.48 3.29 -10.92
C ALA A 524 -10.47 4.46 -10.96
N ALA A 525 -10.05 5.67 -10.58
CA ALA A 525 -10.83 6.89 -10.72
C ALA A 525 -10.37 7.71 -11.92
N SER A 526 -11.30 8.36 -12.57
CA SER A 526 -11.06 9.34 -13.65
C SER A 526 -11.93 10.58 -13.44
N TYR A 527 -11.48 11.71 -13.98
CA TYR A 527 -12.24 12.95 -14.04
C TYR A 527 -12.56 13.32 -15.48
N ASP A 528 -13.66 14.03 -15.69
CA ASP A 528 -14.07 14.53 -17.02
C ASP A 528 -13.30 15.80 -17.43
N VAL A 529 -12.63 16.50 -16.49
CA VAL A 529 -11.84 17.71 -16.76
C VAL A 529 -10.36 17.50 -16.46
N SER A 530 -9.99 17.27 -15.20
CA SER A 530 -8.59 17.02 -14.82
C SER A 530 -8.16 15.61 -15.26
N LYS A 531 -6.92 15.49 -15.73
CA LYS A 531 -6.39 14.18 -16.13
C LYS A 531 -5.43 13.64 -15.07
N LEU A 532 -5.79 12.50 -14.46
CA LEU A 532 -4.88 11.80 -13.57
C LEU A 532 -3.84 11.04 -14.41
N GLU A 533 -2.58 11.40 -14.29
CA GLU A 533 -1.47 10.77 -15.03
C GLU A 533 -0.14 10.97 -14.30
N TYR A 534 0.82 10.11 -14.59
CA TYR A 534 2.18 10.22 -14.05
C TYR A 534 3.06 11.11 -14.93
N ASP A 535 3.92 11.94 -14.32
CA ASP A 535 4.90 12.79 -15.05
C ASP A 535 6.18 12.05 -15.39
N VAL A 536 6.52 11.03 -14.61
CA VAL A 536 7.70 10.17 -14.83
C VAL A 536 7.30 8.72 -14.71
N GLY A 537 7.98 7.86 -15.45
CA GLY A 537 7.82 6.42 -15.35
C GLY A 537 8.39 5.88 -14.05
N SER A 538 8.51 4.56 -14.00
CA SER A 538 9.15 3.86 -12.89
C SER A 538 10.68 3.84 -13.05
N CYS A 539 11.37 3.52 -11.97
CA CYS A 539 12.83 3.38 -11.97
C CYS A 539 13.29 2.42 -10.88
N PHE A 540 14.51 1.91 -11.02
CA PHE A 540 15.20 1.21 -9.96
C PHE A 540 15.96 2.17 -9.03
N LEU A 541 16.58 1.62 -7.95
CA LEU A 541 17.23 2.39 -6.90
C LEU A 541 18.34 3.29 -7.45
N GLY A 542 18.37 4.54 -6.98
CA GLY A 542 19.41 5.51 -7.30
C GLY A 542 19.39 6.06 -8.72
N ALA A 543 18.30 5.92 -9.46
CA ALA A 543 18.19 6.39 -10.84
C ALA A 543 18.26 7.93 -10.98
N TYR A 544 18.10 8.67 -9.87
CA TYR A 544 18.11 10.13 -9.85
C TYR A 544 19.08 10.68 -8.80
N LYS A 545 19.49 11.95 -8.97
CA LYS A 545 20.29 12.68 -7.99
C LYS A 545 19.42 13.16 -6.81
N PRO A 546 19.97 13.28 -5.58
CA PRO A 546 19.23 13.69 -4.40
C PRO A 546 18.97 15.21 -4.38
N GLN A 547 18.13 15.65 -5.31
CA GLN A 547 17.71 17.03 -5.45
C GLN A 547 16.30 17.08 -6.09
N TRP A 548 15.53 18.07 -5.70
CA TRP A 548 14.26 18.36 -6.34
C TRP A 548 14.49 18.77 -7.81
N PRO A 549 13.64 18.35 -8.75
CA PRO A 549 13.76 18.79 -10.13
C PRO A 549 13.58 20.32 -10.18
N GLU A 550 14.39 20.99 -11.00
CA GLU A 550 14.19 22.40 -11.29
C GLU A 550 12.86 22.55 -12.04
N GLY A 551 12.05 23.55 -11.65
CA GLY A 551 10.75 23.78 -12.28
C GLY A 551 10.94 24.07 -13.78
N GLU A 552 10.17 23.42 -14.62
CA GLU A 552 10.21 23.58 -16.08
C GLU A 552 9.99 25.04 -16.55
N GLY A 553 9.34 25.89 -15.73
CA GLY A 553 9.14 27.32 -16.02
C GLY A 553 10.38 28.23 -15.99
N LYS A 554 11.55 27.75 -15.49
CA LYS A 554 12.80 28.54 -15.53
C LYS A 554 13.58 28.38 -16.84
N LYS A 555 13.32 27.38 -17.64
CA LYS A 555 14.01 27.18 -18.94
C LYS A 555 13.54 28.15 -20.02
N GLU A 556 12.28 28.59 -20.01
CA GLU A 556 11.79 29.58 -20.96
C GLU A 556 12.30 30.99 -20.67
N ALA A 557 12.45 31.37 -19.38
CA ALA A 557 12.98 32.71 -19.04
C ALA A 557 14.49 32.86 -19.34
N ALA A 558 15.27 31.77 -19.24
CA ALA A 558 16.69 31.78 -19.59
C ALA A 558 16.90 31.77 -21.12
N GLY A 559 16.00 31.17 -21.88
CA GLY A 559 16.06 31.13 -23.35
C GLY A 559 15.65 32.47 -24.00
N LEU A 560 14.83 33.29 -23.33
CA LEU A 560 14.48 34.64 -23.82
C LEU A 560 15.57 35.70 -23.51
N ALA A 561 16.29 35.56 -22.38
CA ALA A 561 17.37 36.48 -22.01
C ALA A 561 18.65 36.32 -22.83
N SER A 562 18.81 35.24 -23.60
CA SER A 562 19.95 35.01 -24.51
C SER A 562 19.68 35.43 -25.97
N ARG A 563 18.51 36.06 -26.25
CA ARG A 563 18.11 36.52 -27.59
C ARG A 563 17.78 38.04 -27.66
N ILE A 564 18.23 38.81 -26.67
CA ILE A 564 18.22 40.27 -26.73
C ILE A 564 19.63 40.82 -26.73
#